data_bb0f9f0b7e5007c7e96ea68bbaeaa17a
#
_entry.id   bb0f9f0b7e5007c7e96ea68bbaeaa17a
#
_cell.length_a   1.000
_cell.length_b   1.000
_cell.length_c   1.000
_cell.angle_alpha   90.00
_cell.angle_beta   90.00
_cell.angle_gamma   90.00
#
_symmetry.space_group_name_H-M   'P 1'
#
loop_
_entity.id
_entity.type
_entity.pdbx_description
1 polymer ?
#
loop_
_entity_poly.entity_id
_entity_poly.type
_entity_poly.pdbx_seq_one_letter_code
_entity_poly.pdbx_strand_id
1 'polypeptide(L)'
;MTNRIRLKRAIAAVTVGVLAASALAATADDSQSVAAHLASLYPNTPFRDVKPAPVTGLYEVTMGQNIAYTDASGQYFLFGHLFDMQNQVDLTEQTQAQGYKTRFPAQFLDHAIKTVHGNGKRVVAIFSDPDCPYCRAIEKELQRVDNVTIYTFLYPLESIHPGATNKSIRIQCATDPAKAWRDWMTSNRLPPLVACHHPINDNLVLGSRLGVTGTPTLIAEDGRMLPGAVSSTQLEAWLNAGQRVPSAGDRDSAAARAPAQGVAQ
;
A
#
# COMPACT_ATOMS: atom_id res chain seq x y z
N MET A 1 -77.56 25.91 -35.94
CA MET A 1 -76.65 27.00 -35.80
C MET A 1 -75.56 26.60 -34.85
N THR A 2 -74.44 26.20 -35.43
CA THR A 2 -73.06 26.66 -35.14
C THR A 2 -72.59 26.63 -33.69
N ASN A 3 -71.73 25.69 -33.32
CA ASN A 3 -70.30 26.06 -33.30
C ASN A 3 -69.41 24.80 -33.07
N ARG A 4 -68.78 24.34 -34.09
CA ARG A 4 -67.53 23.53 -34.00
C ARG A 4 -66.42 24.50 -33.84
N ILE A 5 -65.38 24.12 -33.10
CA ILE A 5 -63.98 24.51 -33.19
C ILE A 5 -63.39 24.57 -31.74
N ARG A 6 -62.53 23.59 -31.44
CA ARG A 6 -61.13 23.67 -31.08
C ARG A 6 -60.76 22.55 -30.08
N LEU A 7 -60.36 21.46 -30.67
CA LEU A 7 -59.56 20.48 -29.92
C LEU A 7 -58.42 20.01 -30.83
N LYS A 8 -57.37 20.77 -30.93
CA LYS A 8 -56.08 20.32 -31.46
C LYS A 8 -55.00 21.24 -30.83
N ARG A 9 -54.21 20.68 -29.94
CA ARG A 9 -52.81 21.03 -29.64
C ARG A 9 -52.52 20.70 -28.20
N ALA A 10 -52.01 19.50 -27.94
CA ALA A 10 -51.12 19.22 -26.85
C ALA A 10 -50.70 17.73 -26.91
N ILE A 11 -49.91 17.34 -27.90
CA ILE A 11 -49.08 16.11 -27.81
C ILE A 11 -47.82 16.42 -28.61
N ALA A 12 -46.80 16.94 -27.96
CA ALA A 12 -45.42 16.89 -28.42
C ALA A 12 -44.56 17.60 -27.35
N ALA A 13 -44.07 16.89 -26.36
CA ALA A 13 -42.86 17.23 -25.61
C ALA A 13 -42.68 16.25 -24.43
N VAL A 14 -42.45 14.98 -24.69
CA VAL A 14 -41.79 14.08 -23.72
C VAL A 14 -41.06 13.00 -24.52
N THR A 15 -39.89 13.27 -25.07
CA THR A 15 -38.95 12.22 -25.53
C THR A 15 -37.60 12.87 -25.81
N VAL A 16 -36.96 13.50 -24.83
CA VAL A 16 -35.52 13.73 -24.84
C VAL A 16 -35.07 13.77 -23.37
N GLY A 17 -34.66 12.66 -22.83
CA GLY A 17 -34.20 12.65 -21.44
C GLY A 17 -33.72 11.31 -20.89
N VAL A 18 -33.37 10.35 -21.74
CA VAL A 18 -32.91 9.01 -21.27
C VAL A 18 -31.68 8.52 -22.04
N LEU A 19 -30.78 9.34 -22.44
CA LEU A 19 -29.56 8.89 -23.16
C LEU A 19 -28.23 9.34 -22.56
N ALA A 20 -28.23 9.95 -21.37
CA ALA A 20 -26.97 10.45 -20.74
C ALA A 20 -26.47 9.61 -19.55
N ALA A 21 -27.17 8.53 -19.16
CA ALA A 21 -26.78 7.73 -17.99
C ALA A 21 -25.99 6.45 -18.31
N SER A 22 -25.75 6.14 -19.59
CA SER A 22 -25.15 4.87 -19.99
C SER A 22 -23.62 4.90 -20.17
N ALA A 23 -22.97 6.04 -20.10
CA ALA A 23 -21.53 6.15 -20.38
C ALA A 23 -20.62 5.93 -19.17
N LEU A 24 -21.14 6.00 -17.92
CA LEU A 24 -20.31 5.79 -16.73
C LEU A 24 -20.35 4.35 -16.19
N ALA A 25 -21.28 3.52 -16.65
CA ALA A 25 -21.37 2.11 -16.22
C ALA A 25 -20.41 1.19 -16.97
N ALA A 26 -19.92 1.58 -18.16
CA ALA A 26 -19.09 0.75 -19.01
C ALA A 26 -17.68 0.49 -18.48
N THR A 27 -17.09 1.41 -17.70
CA THR A 27 -15.69 1.29 -17.26
C THR A 27 -15.50 0.38 -16.04
N ALA A 28 -16.48 0.25 -15.16
CA ALA A 28 -16.41 -0.63 -13.99
C ALA A 28 -16.65 -2.11 -14.39
N ASP A 29 -17.56 -2.33 -15.34
CA ASP A 29 -17.87 -3.66 -15.88
C ASP A 29 -16.67 -4.26 -16.65
N ASP A 30 -15.91 -3.41 -17.34
CA ASP A 30 -14.73 -3.81 -18.12
C ASP A 30 -13.57 -4.27 -17.21
N SER A 31 -13.32 -3.56 -16.12
CA SER A 31 -12.28 -3.94 -15.13
C SER A 31 -12.59 -5.25 -14.41
N GLN A 32 -13.85 -5.50 -14.07
CA GLN A 32 -14.28 -6.76 -13.44
C GLN A 32 -14.16 -7.93 -14.42
N SER A 33 -14.50 -7.74 -15.68
CA SER A 33 -14.37 -8.77 -16.71
C SER A 33 -12.90 -9.14 -16.94
N VAL A 34 -11.99 -8.14 -16.99
CA VAL A 34 -10.55 -8.36 -17.10
C VAL A 34 -10.00 -9.06 -15.86
N ALA A 35 -10.42 -8.67 -14.66
CA ALA A 35 -10.00 -9.33 -13.41
C ALA A 35 -10.41 -10.81 -13.37
N ALA A 36 -11.66 -11.13 -13.74
CA ALA A 36 -12.15 -12.50 -13.82
C ALA A 36 -11.39 -13.31 -14.87
N HIS A 37 -11.09 -12.70 -16.03
CA HIS A 37 -10.32 -13.33 -17.09
C HIS A 37 -8.90 -13.66 -16.65
N LEU A 38 -8.19 -12.71 -16.03
CA LEU A 38 -6.85 -12.91 -15.48
C LEU A 38 -6.82 -14.02 -14.42
N ALA A 39 -7.81 -14.04 -13.50
CA ALA A 39 -7.92 -15.10 -12.51
C ALA A 39 -8.12 -16.49 -13.14
N SER A 40 -8.82 -16.57 -14.29
CA SER A 40 -9.01 -17.84 -15.01
C SER A 40 -7.74 -18.32 -15.71
N LEU A 41 -6.97 -17.38 -16.30
CA LEU A 41 -5.72 -17.71 -16.99
C LEU A 41 -4.58 -18.07 -16.03
N TYR A 42 -4.54 -17.41 -14.86
CA TYR A 42 -3.43 -17.52 -13.90
C TYR A 42 -3.94 -17.83 -12.49
N PRO A 43 -4.52 -19.02 -12.23
CA PRO A 43 -5.19 -19.35 -10.97
C PRO A 43 -4.29 -19.29 -9.73
N ASN A 44 -2.98 -19.39 -9.92
CA ASN A 44 -2.00 -19.31 -8.82
C ASN A 44 -1.44 -17.90 -8.57
N THR A 45 -1.90 -16.90 -9.32
CA THR A 45 -1.46 -15.52 -9.19
C THR A 45 -2.58 -14.67 -8.62
N PRO A 46 -2.45 -14.12 -7.41
CA PRO A 46 -3.46 -13.25 -6.85
C PRO A 46 -3.40 -11.86 -7.51
N PHE A 47 -4.33 -11.61 -8.44
CA PHE A 47 -4.54 -10.28 -9.00
C PHE A 47 -5.51 -9.48 -8.12
N ARG A 48 -5.15 -8.24 -7.84
CA ARG A 48 -6.00 -7.28 -7.10
C ARG A 48 -6.00 -5.93 -7.81
N ASP A 49 -7.00 -5.12 -7.48
CA ASP A 49 -7.08 -3.72 -7.93
C ASP A 49 -6.89 -3.53 -9.45
N VAL A 50 -7.57 -4.40 -10.24
CA VAL A 50 -7.55 -4.27 -11.70
C VAL A 50 -8.32 -3.02 -12.09
N LYS A 51 -7.65 -2.06 -12.72
CA LYS A 51 -8.25 -0.78 -13.15
C LYS A 51 -7.64 -0.30 -14.47
N PRO A 52 -8.37 0.51 -15.28
CA PRO A 52 -7.81 1.09 -16.49
C PRO A 52 -6.58 1.94 -16.16
N ALA A 53 -5.52 1.78 -16.94
CA ALA A 53 -4.37 2.67 -16.89
C ALA A 53 -4.64 3.94 -17.72
N PRO A 54 -3.89 5.05 -17.49
CA PRO A 54 -4.00 6.25 -18.34
C PRO A 54 -3.64 6.03 -19.80
N VAL A 55 -2.94 4.94 -20.11
CA VAL A 55 -2.65 4.52 -21.49
C VAL A 55 -3.79 3.64 -21.97
N THR A 56 -4.45 4.07 -23.05
CA THR A 56 -5.60 3.38 -23.64
C THR A 56 -5.27 1.92 -23.95
N GLY A 57 -6.13 1.00 -23.55
CA GLY A 57 -5.99 -0.43 -23.78
C GLY A 57 -5.12 -1.17 -22.77
N LEU A 58 -4.52 -0.45 -21.80
CA LEU A 58 -3.81 -1.04 -20.68
C LEU A 58 -4.63 -0.99 -19.40
N TYR A 59 -4.47 -2.03 -18.59
CA TYR A 59 -4.99 -2.15 -17.23
C TYR A 59 -3.83 -2.23 -16.27
N GLU A 60 -3.89 -1.43 -15.21
CA GLU A 60 -3.00 -1.55 -14.08
C GLU A 60 -3.52 -2.66 -13.17
N VAL A 61 -2.64 -3.56 -12.75
CA VAL A 61 -2.97 -4.71 -11.90
C VAL A 61 -1.98 -4.83 -10.75
N THR A 62 -2.49 -5.12 -9.57
CA THR A 62 -1.66 -5.44 -8.41
C THR A 62 -1.45 -6.95 -8.33
N MET A 63 -0.20 -7.39 -8.42
CA MET A 63 0.23 -8.80 -8.31
C MET A 63 1.09 -8.99 -7.07
N GLY A 64 0.47 -9.43 -5.98
CA GLY A 64 1.16 -9.50 -4.68
C GLY A 64 1.59 -8.11 -4.22
N GLN A 65 2.88 -7.82 -4.29
CA GLN A 65 3.47 -6.51 -3.94
C GLN A 65 3.90 -5.70 -5.18
N ASN A 66 3.70 -6.23 -6.37
CA ASN A 66 4.12 -5.57 -7.60
C ASN A 66 2.93 -4.96 -8.32
N ILE A 67 3.16 -3.83 -8.96
CA ILE A 67 2.25 -3.28 -9.96
C ILE A 67 2.76 -3.73 -11.33
N ALA A 68 1.84 -4.19 -12.17
CA ALA A 68 2.09 -4.49 -13.56
C ALA A 68 0.99 -3.87 -14.43
N TYR A 69 1.25 -3.80 -15.71
CA TYR A 69 0.28 -3.35 -16.71
C TYR A 69 0.03 -4.49 -17.68
N THR A 70 -1.23 -4.70 -18.06
CA THR A 70 -1.62 -5.75 -19.01
C THR A 70 -2.67 -5.25 -19.98
N ASP A 71 -2.79 -5.88 -21.12
CA ASP A 71 -3.91 -5.70 -22.03
C ASP A 71 -5.16 -6.46 -21.54
N ALA A 72 -6.32 -6.22 -22.13
CA ALA A 72 -7.56 -6.89 -21.74
C ALA A 72 -7.53 -8.40 -21.94
N SER A 73 -6.67 -8.90 -22.84
CA SER A 73 -6.51 -10.34 -23.08
C SER A 73 -5.69 -11.05 -22.01
N GLY A 74 -4.93 -10.30 -21.21
CA GLY A 74 -4.03 -10.86 -20.21
C GLY A 74 -2.84 -11.63 -20.80
N GLN A 75 -2.57 -11.48 -22.10
CA GLN A 75 -1.47 -12.16 -22.76
C GLN A 75 -0.13 -11.45 -22.54
N TYR A 76 -0.14 -10.12 -22.51
CA TYR A 76 1.06 -9.30 -22.40
C TYR A 76 1.10 -8.58 -21.07
N PHE A 77 2.22 -8.72 -20.36
CA PHE A 77 2.48 -7.99 -19.12
C PHE A 77 3.70 -7.10 -19.29
N LEU A 78 3.56 -5.86 -18.82
CA LEU A 78 4.63 -4.90 -18.74
C LEU A 78 4.95 -4.67 -17.26
N PHE A 79 6.17 -4.99 -16.88
CA PHE A 79 6.70 -4.76 -15.53
C PHE A 79 7.61 -3.55 -15.56
N GLY A 80 7.33 -2.55 -14.73
CA GLY A 80 8.09 -1.31 -14.69
C GLY A 80 7.26 -0.15 -14.17
N HIS A 81 7.74 1.06 -14.43
CA HIS A 81 7.10 2.29 -14.00
C HIS A 81 6.40 3.00 -15.16
N LEU A 82 5.17 3.41 -14.95
CA LEU A 82 4.44 4.32 -15.83
C LEU A 82 4.62 5.75 -15.31
N PHE A 83 5.35 6.53 -16.07
CA PHE A 83 5.70 7.90 -15.70
C PHE A 83 4.91 8.91 -16.54
N ASP A 84 4.20 9.82 -15.88
CA ASP A 84 3.58 10.97 -16.53
C ASP A 84 4.64 12.07 -16.71
N MET A 85 5.18 12.16 -17.90
CA MET A 85 6.23 13.11 -18.23
C MET A 85 5.77 14.57 -18.20
N GLN A 86 4.48 14.83 -18.41
CA GLN A 86 3.93 16.20 -18.39
C GLN A 86 3.82 16.73 -16.96
N ASN A 87 3.36 15.89 -16.06
CA ASN A 87 3.17 16.23 -14.65
C ASN A 87 4.37 15.84 -13.78
N GLN A 88 5.40 15.21 -14.34
CA GLN A 88 6.60 14.73 -13.62
C GLN A 88 6.24 13.79 -12.46
N VAL A 89 5.28 12.88 -12.69
CA VAL A 89 4.75 11.96 -11.68
C VAL A 89 4.98 10.52 -12.11
N ASP A 90 5.57 9.72 -11.22
CA ASP A 90 5.59 8.27 -11.32
C ASP A 90 4.25 7.72 -10.81
N LEU A 91 3.37 7.31 -11.73
CA LEU A 91 2.03 6.81 -11.43
C LEU A 91 2.08 5.43 -10.78
N THR A 92 3.08 4.62 -11.12
CA THR A 92 3.29 3.31 -10.51
C THR A 92 3.71 3.46 -9.04
N GLU A 93 4.67 4.33 -8.75
CA GLU A 93 5.10 4.63 -7.38
C GLU A 93 3.93 5.22 -6.57
N GLN A 94 3.14 6.10 -7.18
CA GLN A 94 1.95 6.66 -6.54
C GLN A 94 0.93 5.59 -6.18
N THR A 95 0.66 4.62 -7.08
CA THR A 95 -0.24 3.50 -6.81
C THR A 95 0.37 2.56 -5.77
N GLN A 96 1.65 2.25 -5.84
CA GLN A 96 2.35 1.45 -4.84
C GLN A 96 2.24 2.10 -3.45
N ALA A 97 2.43 3.39 -3.34
CA ALA A 97 2.29 4.13 -2.08
C ALA A 97 0.86 4.14 -1.52
N GLN A 98 -0.15 4.05 -2.39
CA GLN A 98 -1.58 4.00 -2.02
C GLN A 98 -2.08 2.57 -1.78
N GLY A 99 -1.52 1.59 -2.47
CA GLY A 99 -2.06 0.23 -2.61
C GLY A 99 -1.80 -0.69 -1.43
N TYR A 100 -0.84 -0.40 -0.57
CA TYR A 100 -0.54 -1.23 0.59
C TYR A 100 -1.07 -0.60 1.85
N LYS A 101 -2.39 -0.74 2.07
CA LYS A 101 -2.98 -0.39 3.36
C LYS A 101 -3.39 -1.65 4.11
N THR A 102 -2.91 -1.77 5.31
CA THR A 102 -3.33 -2.76 6.28
C THR A 102 -3.73 -2.05 7.58
N ARG A 103 -4.11 -2.80 8.58
CA ARG A 103 -4.35 -2.22 9.90
C ARG A 103 -3.03 -2.11 10.66
N PHE A 104 -2.72 -0.92 11.19
CA PHE A 104 -1.60 -0.75 12.12
C PHE A 104 -1.80 -1.67 13.34
N PRO A 105 -0.79 -2.43 13.79
CA PRO A 105 -0.92 -3.44 14.84
C PRO A 105 -0.95 -2.84 16.25
N ALA A 106 -1.78 -1.83 16.49
CA ALA A 106 -1.84 -1.08 17.75
C ALA A 106 -2.12 -1.95 18.99
N GLN A 107 -2.85 -3.07 18.82
CA GLN A 107 -3.21 -3.98 19.92
C GLN A 107 -2.09 -4.97 20.30
N PHE A 108 -0.98 -4.97 19.54
CA PHE A 108 0.11 -5.94 19.68
C PHE A 108 1.47 -5.26 19.91
N LEU A 109 1.48 -3.97 20.31
CA LEU A 109 2.72 -3.22 20.47
C LEU A 109 3.61 -3.75 21.61
N ASP A 110 3.04 -4.47 22.57
CA ASP A 110 3.73 -5.19 23.62
C ASP A 110 4.50 -6.43 23.12
N HIS A 111 4.19 -6.92 21.92
CA HIS A 111 4.93 -7.97 21.23
C HIS A 111 6.21 -7.46 20.55
N ALA A 112 6.34 -6.15 20.39
CA ALA A 112 7.41 -5.53 19.63
C ALA A 112 8.51 -4.95 20.54
N ILE A 113 9.71 -4.91 20.00
CA ILE A 113 10.82 -4.14 20.57
C ILE A 113 10.59 -2.67 20.22
N LYS A 114 10.45 -1.82 21.25
CA LYS A 114 10.24 -0.39 21.07
C LYS A 114 11.57 0.37 21.08
N THR A 115 11.77 1.23 20.08
CA THR A 115 12.88 2.19 20.02
C THR A 115 12.33 3.58 19.71
N VAL A 116 12.89 4.62 20.33
CA VAL A 116 12.44 6.00 20.13
C VAL A 116 13.62 6.86 19.69
N HIS A 117 13.45 7.57 18.58
CA HIS A 117 14.38 8.58 18.10
C HIS A 117 13.77 9.97 18.22
N GLY A 118 14.54 10.94 18.72
CA GLY A 118 14.06 12.29 18.95
C GLY A 118 12.81 12.36 19.84
N ASN A 119 11.80 13.09 19.39
CA ASN A 119 10.54 13.24 20.13
C ASN A 119 9.55 12.06 19.95
N GLY A 120 9.86 11.09 19.08
CA GLY A 120 9.05 9.90 18.88
C GLY A 120 7.66 10.12 18.28
N LYS A 121 7.37 11.30 17.70
CA LYS A 121 6.00 11.70 17.32
C LYS A 121 5.41 10.85 16.18
N ARG A 122 6.24 10.44 15.22
CA ARG A 122 5.81 9.55 14.14
C ARG A 122 5.91 8.10 14.61
N VAL A 123 4.99 7.26 14.20
CA VAL A 123 4.94 5.87 14.66
C VAL A 123 5.03 4.93 13.45
N VAL A 124 5.88 3.91 13.57
CA VAL A 124 6.02 2.86 12.56
C VAL A 124 6.19 1.50 13.22
N ALA A 125 5.51 0.49 12.70
CA ALA A 125 5.78 -0.91 12.98
C ALA A 125 6.66 -1.48 11.87
N ILE A 126 7.62 -2.33 12.21
CA ILE A 126 8.48 -3.03 11.25
C ILE A 126 8.51 -4.52 11.58
N PHE A 127 8.21 -5.37 10.60
CA PHE A 127 8.40 -6.81 10.66
C PHE A 127 9.78 -7.14 10.12
N SER A 128 10.64 -7.69 10.96
CA SER A 128 12.07 -7.77 10.68
C SER A 128 12.67 -9.12 11.11
N ASP A 129 13.50 -9.69 10.25
CA ASP A 129 14.19 -10.97 10.47
C ASP A 129 15.65 -10.70 10.86
N PRO A 130 16.18 -11.34 11.93
CA PRO A 130 17.53 -11.09 12.41
C PRO A 130 18.64 -11.47 11.40
N ASP A 131 18.37 -12.37 10.47
CA ASP A 131 19.35 -12.84 9.49
C ASP A 131 19.17 -12.21 8.10
N CYS A 132 18.10 -11.44 7.90
CA CYS A 132 17.82 -10.80 6.63
C CYS A 132 18.81 -9.65 6.34
N PRO A 133 19.55 -9.67 5.21
CA PRO A 133 20.49 -8.61 4.86
C PRO A 133 19.80 -7.27 4.61
N TYR A 134 18.58 -7.27 4.06
CA TYR A 134 17.78 -6.06 3.84
C TYR A 134 17.28 -5.47 5.16
N CYS A 135 17.03 -6.31 6.18
CA CYS A 135 16.71 -5.84 7.53
C CYS A 135 17.92 -5.13 8.17
N ARG A 136 19.13 -5.62 7.94
CA ARG A 136 20.35 -4.94 8.38
C ARG A 136 20.56 -3.61 7.65
N ALA A 137 20.21 -3.56 6.37
CA ALA A 137 20.30 -2.33 5.59
C ALA A 137 19.33 -1.26 6.10
N ILE A 138 18.05 -1.61 6.32
CA ILE A 138 17.05 -0.65 6.80
C ILE A 138 17.34 -0.17 8.22
N GLU A 139 17.92 -1.00 9.10
CA GLU A 139 18.30 -0.58 10.45
C GLU A 139 19.31 0.58 10.45
N LYS A 140 20.26 0.57 9.50
CA LYS A 140 21.21 1.68 9.33
C LYS A 140 20.53 2.96 8.86
N GLU A 141 19.53 2.83 8.00
CA GLU A 141 18.77 3.97 7.51
C GLU A 141 17.82 4.52 8.59
N LEU A 142 17.18 3.65 9.38
CA LEU A 142 16.34 4.04 10.51
C LEU A 142 17.10 4.85 11.57
N GLN A 143 18.39 4.59 11.77
CA GLN A 143 19.21 5.38 12.69
C GLN A 143 19.40 6.84 12.26
N ARG A 144 19.15 7.16 10.99
CA ARG A 144 19.23 8.52 10.43
C ARG A 144 17.88 9.23 10.41
N VAL A 145 16.81 8.52 10.79
CA VAL A 145 15.45 9.06 10.87
C VAL A 145 15.20 9.53 12.28
N ASP A 146 14.84 10.80 12.42
CA ASP A 146 14.55 11.41 13.71
C ASP A 146 13.04 11.49 13.99
N ASN A 147 12.66 11.82 15.22
CA ASN A 147 11.27 12.04 15.62
C ASN A 147 10.32 10.87 15.29
N VAL A 148 10.78 9.64 15.51
CA VAL A 148 10.03 8.42 15.22
C VAL A 148 10.06 7.42 16.37
N THR A 149 8.93 6.79 16.68
CA THR A 149 8.81 5.60 17.50
C THR A 149 8.71 4.38 16.61
N ILE A 150 9.63 3.44 16.76
CA ILE A 150 9.74 2.22 15.95
C ILE A 150 9.34 1.04 16.84
N TYR A 151 8.40 0.22 16.35
CA TYR A 151 8.00 -1.03 16.96
C TYR A 151 8.48 -2.18 16.08
N THR A 152 9.57 -2.84 16.45
CA THR A 152 10.17 -3.94 15.71
C THR A 152 9.55 -5.26 16.17
N PHE A 153 8.73 -5.86 15.31
CA PHE A 153 8.20 -7.21 15.46
C PHE A 153 9.21 -8.19 14.87
N LEU A 154 9.79 -9.03 15.71
CA LEU A 154 10.68 -10.08 15.23
C LEU A 154 9.88 -11.11 14.42
N TYR A 155 10.28 -11.28 13.15
CA TYR A 155 9.56 -12.06 12.15
C TYR A 155 10.53 -12.97 11.40
N PRO A 156 11.02 -14.06 12.07
CA PRO A 156 12.01 -14.94 11.49
C PRO A 156 11.45 -15.77 10.34
N LEU A 157 12.11 -15.72 9.20
CA LEU A 157 11.80 -16.52 8.01
C LEU A 157 12.64 -17.80 7.99
N GLU A 158 12.35 -18.73 8.90
CA GLU A 158 13.15 -19.93 9.17
C GLU A 158 13.43 -20.77 7.92
N SER A 159 12.50 -20.76 6.93
CA SER A 159 12.63 -21.51 5.67
C SER A 159 13.78 -21.04 4.78
N ILE A 160 14.15 -19.76 4.87
CA ILE A 160 15.24 -19.15 4.10
C ILE A 160 16.41 -18.69 4.97
N HIS A 161 16.19 -18.54 6.27
CA HIS A 161 17.19 -18.16 7.27
C HIS A 161 17.20 -19.16 8.43
N PRO A 162 17.82 -20.33 8.28
CA PRO A 162 17.87 -21.34 9.32
C PRO A 162 18.49 -20.82 10.62
N GLY A 163 17.78 -21.01 11.74
CA GLY A 163 18.19 -20.51 13.06
C GLY A 163 17.76 -19.08 13.39
N ALA A 164 17.04 -18.40 12.50
CA ALA A 164 16.53 -17.06 12.74
C ALA A 164 15.53 -17.00 13.90
N THR A 165 14.73 -18.06 14.07
CA THR A 165 13.79 -18.18 15.20
C THR A 165 14.54 -18.21 16.54
N ASN A 166 15.61 -19.00 16.65
CA ASN A 166 16.41 -19.05 17.88
C ASN A 166 17.04 -17.69 18.19
N LYS A 167 17.57 -17.01 17.19
CA LYS A 167 18.13 -15.66 17.36
C LYS A 167 17.07 -14.65 17.79
N SER A 168 15.89 -14.70 17.19
CA SER A 168 14.75 -13.86 17.59
C SER A 168 14.37 -14.07 19.05
N ILE A 169 14.28 -15.32 19.50
CA ILE A 169 14.00 -15.64 20.92
C ILE A 169 15.07 -15.07 21.84
N ARG A 170 16.34 -15.27 21.52
CA ARG A 170 17.46 -14.74 22.33
C ARG A 170 17.44 -13.23 22.42
N ILE A 171 17.13 -12.53 21.36
CA ILE A 171 17.00 -11.07 21.33
C ILE A 171 15.80 -10.62 22.16
N GLN A 172 14.63 -11.25 21.93
CA GLN A 172 13.39 -10.90 22.63
C GLN A 172 13.48 -11.13 24.15
N CYS A 173 14.17 -12.19 24.56
CA CYS A 173 14.31 -12.58 25.96
C CYS A 173 15.53 -11.93 26.67
N ALA A 174 16.26 -11.07 25.98
CA ALA A 174 17.35 -10.30 26.62
C ALA A 174 16.82 -9.31 27.66
N THR A 175 17.61 -8.98 28.66
CA THR A 175 17.27 -7.95 29.67
C THR A 175 16.93 -6.61 29.04
N ASP A 176 17.60 -6.27 27.92
CA ASP A 176 17.31 -5.10 27.08
C ASP A 176 17.19 -5.56 25.62
N PRO A 177 15.97 -5.91 25.16
CA PRO A 177 15.75 -6.37 23.80
C PRO A 177 16.12 -5.34 22.73
N ALA A 178 15.95 -4.05 23.00
CA ALA A 178 16.29 -2.99 22.06
C ALA A 178 17.81 -2.88 21.85
N LYS A 179 18.58 -2.99 22.92
CA LYS A 179 20.03 -3.08 22.83
C LYS A 179 20.47 -4.36 22.15
N ALA A 180 19.87 -5.50 22.50
CA ALA A 180 20.21 -6.81 21.91
C ALA A 180 19.94 -6.85 20.40
N TRP A 181 18.81 -6.28 19.95
CA TRP A 181 18.50 -6.11 18.54
C TRP A 181 19.54 -5.27 17.81
N ARG A 182 19.82 -4.08 18.33
CA ARG A 182 20.83 -3.19 17.75
C ARG A 182 22.21 -3.83 17.69
N ASP A 183 22.66 -4.48 18.78
CA ASP A 183 23.95 -5.15 18.85
C ASP A 183 24.06 -6.31 17.83
N TRP A 184 22.97 -7.06 17.64
CA TRP A 184 22.92 -8.10 16.63
C TRP A 184 22.98 -7.52 15.21
N MET A 185 22.14 -6.53 14.91
CA MET A 185 22.03 -5.97 13.56
C MET A 185 23.25 -5.19 13.13
N THR A 186 24.00 -4.58 14.06
CA THR A 186 25.17 -3.75 13.75
C THR A 186 26.50 -4.46 13.94
N SER A 187 26.58 -5.41 14.87
CA SER A 187 27.86 -5.95 15.36
C SER A 187 27.90 -7.47 15.45
N ASN A 188 26.85 -8.17 15.01
CA ASN A 188 26.68 -9.63 15.10
C ASN A 188 26.85 -10.18 16.54
N ARG A 189 26.58 -9.35 17.56
CA ARG A 189 26.63 -9.77 18.96
C ARG A 189 25.27 -10.27 19.40
N LEU A 190 25.15 -11.58 19.53
CA LEU A 190 23.93 -12.25 19.96
C LEU A 190 23.96 -12.44 21.48
N PRO A 191 22.91 -12.07 22.23
CA PRO A 191 22.86 -12.29 23.67
C PRO A 191 22.78 -13.79 24.01
N PRO A 192 23.08 -14.21 25.24
CA PRO A 192 22.89 -15.59 25.69
C PRO A 192 21.41 -15.99 25.58
N LEU A 193 21.15 -17.29 25.45
CA LEU A 193 19.80 -17.81 25.51
C LEU A 193 19.29 -17.75 26.95
N VAL A 194 18.19 -17.05 27.15
CA VAL A 194 17.45 -16.97 28.42
C VAL A 194 16.03 -17.44 28.13
N ALA A 195 15.49 -18.30 28.97
CA ALA A 195 14.11 -18.75 28.85
C ALA A 195 13.16 -17.63 29.28
N CYS A 196 12.22 -17.29 28.41
CA CYS A 196 11.14 -16.36 28.74
C CYS A 196 9.89 -16.69 27.91
N HIS A 197 8.75 -16.12 28.28
CA HIS A 197 7.58 -16.10 27.40
C HIS A 197 7.86 -15.04 26.30
N HIS A 198 7.70 -15.44 25.04
CA HIS A 198 7.99 -14.57 23.89
C HIS A 198 6.91 -14.66 22.81
N PRO A 199 6.63 -13.57 22.08
CA PRO A 199 5.54 -13.51 21.11
C PRO A 199 5.96 -13.91 19.67
N ILE A 200 7.05 -14.62 19.47
CA ILE A 200 7.60 -14.85 18.13
C ILE A 200 6.60 -15.54 17.20
N ASN A 201 5.91 -16.60 17.69
CA ASN A 201 4.90 -17.30 16.88
C ASN A 201 3.69 -16.40 16.62
N ASP A 202 3.28 -15.59 17.60
CA ASP A 202 2.17 -14.65 17.45
C ASP A 202 2.52 -13.56 16.43
N ASN A 203 3.77 -13.11 16.38
CA ASN A 203 4.26 -12.18 15.39
C ASN A 203 4.21 -12.76 13.95
N LEU A 204 4.53 -14.06 13.79
CA LEU A 204 4.42 -14.76 12.50
C LEU A 204 2.95 -14.80 12.02
N VAL A 205 2.04 -15.17 12.92
CA VAL A 205 0.61 -15.17 12.61
C VAL A 205 0.09 -13.75 12.33
N LEU A 206 0.50 -12.78 13.14
CA LEU A 206 0.11 -11.38 12.97
C LEU A 206 0.60 -10.82 11.61
N GLY A 207 1.88 -10.98 11.31
CA GLY A 207 2.44 -10.49 10.05
C GLY A 207 1.74 -11.10 8.83
N SER A 208 1.49 -12.42 8.86
CA SER A 208 0.73 -13.10 7.80
C SER A 208 -0.67 -12.50 7.62
N ARG A 209 -1.41 -12.25 8.71
CA ARG A 209 -2.75 -11.62 8.68
C ARG A 209 -2.72 -10.18 8.16
N LEU A 210 -1.65 -9.46 8.39
CA LEU A 210 -1.44 -8.09 7.91
C LEU A 210 -0.94 -8.06 6.47
N GLY A 211 -0.67 -9.19 5.84
CA GLY A 211 -0.17 -9.27 4.47
C GLY A 211 1.34 -9.08 4.34
N VAL A 212 2.10 -9.30 5.41
CA VAL A 212 3.57 -9.32 5.37
C VAL A 212 4.03 -10.59 4.67
N THR A 213 4.63 -10.44 3.50
CA THR A 213 5.11 -11.55 2.64
C THR A 213 6.63 -11.66 2.64
N GLY A 214 7.32 -10.72 3.26
CA GLY A 214 8.79 -10.67 3.34
C GLY A 214 9.28 -9.63 4.33
N THR A 215 10.57 -9.63 4.58
CA THR A 215 11.23 -8.71 5.52
C THR A 215 12.34 -7.90 4.85
N PRO A 216 12.53 -6.63 5.23
CA PRO A 216 11.68 -5.90 6.17
C PRO A 216 10.36 -5.48 5.53
N THR A 217 9.29 -5.36 6.32
CA THR A 217 8.05 -4.70 5.92
C THR A 217 7.66 -3.68 6.99
N LEU A 218 7.51 -2.43 6.60
CA LEU A 218 7.12 -1.34 7.49
C LEU A 218 5.62 -1.05 7.33
N ILE A 219 4.98 -0.67 8.43
CA ILE A 219 3.56 -0.29 8.48
C ILE A 219 3.46 1.03 9.24
N ALA A 220 3.01 2.09 8.59
CA ALA A 220 2.75 3.37 9.21
C ALA A 220 1.46 3.36 10.03
N GLU A 221 1.29 4.32 10.93
CA GLU A 221 0.11 4.43 11.80
C GLU A 221 -1.21 4.57 11.00
N ASP A 222 -1.16 5.16 9.80
CA ASP A 222 -2.30 5.28 8.88
C ASP A 222 -2.57 4.01 8.04
N GLY A 223 -1.82 2.94 8.31
CA GLY A 223 -1.97 1.62 7.67
C GLY A 223 -1.21 1.46 6.36
N ARG A 224 -0.52 2.49 5.84
CA ARG A 224 0.33 2.33 4.65
C ARG A 224 1.44 1.34 4.95
N MET A 225 1.73 0.47 3.97
CA MET A 225 2.83 -0.49 4.04
C MET A 225 3.98 -0.06 3.12
N LEU A 226 5.19 -0.36 3.54
CA LEU A 226 6.40 -0.15 2.75
C LEU A 226 7.26 -1.41 2.86
N PRO A 227 7.21 -2.30 1.87
CA PRO A 227 8.03 -3.51 1.85
C PRO A 227 9.45 -3.21 1.37
N GLY A 228 10.42 -3.94 1.91
CA GLY A 228 11.81 -3.85 1.53
C GLY A 228 12.59 -2.74 2.23
N ALA A 229 13.89 -2.69 1.94
CA ALA A 229 14.79 -1.66 2.46
C ALA A 229 14.78 -0.44 1.53
N VAL A 230 14.61 0.73 2.12
CA VAL A 230 14.64 2.02 1.43
C VAL A 230 15.64 2.94 2.11
N SER A 231 16.07 4.00 1.43
CA SER A 231 16.96 5.03 2.01
C SER A 231 16.24 5.85 3.09
N SER A 232 17.00 6.47 3.98
CA SER A 232 16.46 7.38 5.00
C SER A 232 15.67 8.54 4.39
N THR A 233 16.08 9.07 3.24
CA THR A 233 15.36 10.11 2.51
C THR A 233 13.97 9.63 2.05
N GLN A 234 13.88 8.43 1.47
CA GLN A 234 12.61 7.84 1.07
C GLN A 234 11.73 7.53 2.28
N LEU A 235 12.33 7.03 3.37
CA LEU A 235 11.62 6.73 4.60
C LEU A 235 11.05 7.99 5.26
N GLU A 236 11.83 9.10 5.29
CA GLU A 236 11.35 10.40 5.75
C GLU A 236 10.17 10.91 4.91
N ALA A 237 10.28 10.86 3.59
CA ALA A 237 9.21 11.27 2.69
C ALA A 237 7.93 10.42 2.92
N TRP A 238 8.09 9.10 3.07
CA TRP A 238 6.98 8.19 3.31
C TRP A 238 6.31 8.40 4.67
N LEU A 239 7.07 8.58 5.74
CA LEU A 239 6.53 8.90 7.07
C LEU A 239 5.79 10.23 7.10
N ASN A 240 6.31 11.24 6.40
CA ASN A 240 5.72 12.58 6.35
C ASN A 240 4.46 12.63 5.48
N ALA A 241 4.34 11.77 4.46
CA ALA A 241 3.15 11.70 3.61
C ALA A 241 1.88 11.32 4.42
N GLY A 242 2.00 10.50 5.47
CA GLY A 242 0.89 10.15 6.36
C GLY A 242 0.44 11.28 7.30
N GLN A 243 1.27 12.29 7.50
CA GLN A 243 0.95 13.45 8.34
C GLN A 243 0.25 14.59 7.58
N ARG A 244 0.19 14.53 6.25
CA ARG A 244 -0.55 15.49 5.44
C ARG A 244 -2.03 15.16 5.52
N VAL A 245 -2.75 15.76 6.46
CA VAL A 245 -4.20 15.93 6.35
C VAL A 245 -4.40 16.85 5.15
N PRO A 246 -5.16 16.46 4.09
CA PRO A 246 -5.44 17.37 2.99
C PRO A 246 -6.07 18.63 3.57
N SER A 247 -5.40 19.78 3.42
CA SER A 247 -5.97 21.04 3.84
C SER A 247 -7.24 21.31 3.01
N ALA A 248 -8.19 22.05 3.58
CA ALA A 248 -9.42 22.40 2.85
C ALA A 248 -9.12 23.04 1.48
N GLY A 249 -7.97 23.74 1.34
CA GLY A 249 -7.49 24.32 0.09
C GLY A 249 -7.03 23.31 -0.99
N ASP A 250 -6.61 22.11 -0.62
CA ASP A 250 -6.21 21.07 -1.60
C ASP A 250 -7.44 20.45 -2.28
N ARG A 251 -8.60 20.47 -1.61
CA ARG A 251 -9.88 20.02 -2.17
C ARG A 251 -10.44 21.00 -3.20
N ASP A 252 -10.27 22.29 -2.97
CA ASP A 252 -10.74 23.33 -3.89
C ASP A 252 -9.88 23.42 -5.16
N SER A 253 -8.58 23.15 -5.06
CA SER A 253 -7.69 23.15 -6.24
C SER A 253 -7.91 21.93 -7.15
N ALA A 254 -8.36 20.79 -6.62
CA ALA A 254 -8.74 19.62 -7.42
C ALA A 254 -10.10 19.84 -8.14
N ALA A 255 -11.04 20.53 -7.51
CA ALA A 255 -12.33 20.89 -8.11
C ALA A 255 -12.19 21.99 -9.18
N ALA A 256 -11.24 22.92 -9.02
CA ALA A 256 -10.98 24.00 -9.97
C ALA A 256 -10.23 23.57 -11.26
N ARG A 257 -9.70 22.35 -11.31
CA ARG A 257 -9.00 21.77 -12.48
C ARG A 257 -9.86 20.88 -13.37
N ALA A 258 -11.17 20.77 -13.09
CA ALA A 258 -12.08 20.12 -14.03
C ALA A 258 -12.18 20.99 -15.29
N PRO A 259 -11.95 20.45 -16.51
CA PRO A 259 -12.04 21.26 -17.73
C PRO A 259 -13.49 21.74 -17.90
N ALA A 260 -13.65 23.06 -18.01
CA ALA A 260 -14.93 23.65 -18.43
C ALA A 260 -15.29 23.09 -19.80
N GLN A 261 -16.38 22.35 -19.89
CA GLN A 261 -16.94 21.92 -21.18
C GLN A 261 -17.36 23.16 -21.93
N GLY A 262 -16.59 23.49 -22.98
CA GLY A 262 -16.90 24.56 -23.89
C GLY A 262 -18.22 24.28 -24.61
N VAL A 263 -19.19 25.14 -24.39
CA VAL A 263 -20.41 25.24 -25.18
C VAL A 263 -20.01 25.84 -26.52
N ALA A 264 -19.95 25.05 -27.58
CA ALA A 264 -19.85 25.53 -28.94
C ALA A 264 -21.24 25.95 -29.40
N GLN A 265 -21.34 27.23 -29.85
CA GLN A 265 -22.46 27.74 -30.63
C GLN A 265 -22.32 27.29 -32.09
#